data_fdaf5f4d4848acd093a9f069ecb0bdec
#
_entry.id   fdaf5f4d4848acd093a9f069ecb0bdec
#
_cell.length_a   1.000
_cell.length_b   1.000
_cell.length_c   1.000
_cell.angle_alpha   90.00
_cell.angle_beta   90.00
_cell.angle_gamma   90.00
#
_symmetry.space_group_name_H-M   'P 1'
#
loop_
_entity.id
_entity.type
_entity.pdbx_description
1 polymer ?
#
loop_
_entity_poly.entity_id
_entity_poly.type
_entity_poly.pdbx_seq_one_letter_code
_entity_poly.pdbx_strand_id
1 'polypeptide(L)'
;MGFILYDLFMKSQSKGSVVGIETRKELVEKSKDLAIRLGFDRMSFHHLTVEESSRSSLLPDKIDIVTALHACDTATDDAIRFGLTKKASFMVLVPCCQAEVAEHLRRSKSESLARTALSEIWRHPIHTREFGSLVTNVLRCLQLEANGYQVTVTELVGWEHSMKNELIVARYKNSPRKNAQDRLDVILQELNIEALKTRFS
;
A
#
# COMPACT_ATOMS: atom_id res chain seq x y z
N MET A 1 -9.51 9.72 6.59
CA MET A 1 -8.14 10.15 7.00
C MET A 1 -7.85 11.57 6.57
N GLY A 2 -7.87 11.94 5.28
CA GLY A 2 -7.50 13.27 4.79
C GLY A 2 -8.21 14.43 5.51
N PHE A 3 -9.52 14.34 5.75
CA PHE A 3 -10.27 15.34 6.50
C PHE A 3 -9.77 15.55 7.94
N ILE A 4 -9.44 14.44 8.62
CA ILE A 4 -8.90 14.50 9.99
C ILE A 4 -7.51 15.15 9.99
N LEU A 5 -6.65 14.75 9.06
CA LEU A 5 -5.32 15.36 8.92
C LEU A 5 -5.42 16.86 8.62
N TYR A 6 -6.35 17.25 7.74
CA TYR A 6 -6.56 18.65 7.43
C TYR A 6 -7.04 19.44 8.66
N ASP A 7 -8.05 18.97 9.35
CA ASP A 7 -8.64 19.65 10.51
C ASP A 7 -7.64 19.78 11.67
N LEU A 8 -6.91 18.70 11.99
CA LEU A 8 -5.99 18.69 13.14
C LEU A 8 -4.67 19.41 12.87
N PHE A 9 -4.13 19.34 11.65
CA PHE A 9 -2.74 19.75 11.39
C PHE A 9 -2.59 20.85 10.35
N MET A 10 -3.55 21.01 9.43
CA MET A 10 -3.37 21.92 8.30
C MET A 10 -4.27 23.14 8.36
N LYS A 11 -5.41 23.07 9.01
CA LYS A 11 -6.38 24.15 9.10
C LYS A 11 -5.79 25.43 9.70
N SER A 12 -4.98 25.28 10.74
CA SER A 12 -4.29 26.39 11.43
C SER A 12 -3.04 26.89 10.70
N GLN A 13 -2.58 26.19 9.67
CA GLN A 13 -1.39 26.55 8.91
C GLN A 13 -1.76 27.16 7.57
N SER A 14 -0.91 28.04 7.04
CA SER A 14 -1.12 28.67 5.73
C SER A 14 -0.57 27.87 4.55
N LYS A 15 0.04 26.70 4.80
CA LYS A 15 0.75 25.90 3.80
C LYS A 15 0.24 24.47 3.78
N GLY A 16 0.47 23.83 2.63
CA GLY A 16 0.12 22.42 2.39
C GLY A 16 -1.30 22.26 1.85
N SER A 17 -1.52 21.17 1.13
CA SER A 17 -2.81 20.77 0.58
C SER A 17 -3.00 19.25 0.72
N VAL A 18 -4.24 18.81 0.69
CA VAL A 18 -4.60 17.40 0.67
C VAL A 18 -5.30 17.09 -0.65
N VAL A 19 -4.81 16.08 -1.35
CA VAL A 19 -5.41 15.61 -2.59
C VAL A 19 -5.96 14.21 -2.38
N GLY A 20 -7.23 13.99 -2.63
CA GLY A 20 -7.88 12.70 -2.62
C GLY A 20 -8.02 12.15 -4.04
N ILE A 21 -7.64 10.89 -4.24
CA ILE A 21 -7.80 10.13 -5.49
C ILE A 21 -8.80 9.01 -5.23
N GLU A 22 -9.82 8.92 -6.04
CA GLU A 22 -10.87 7.92 -5.90
C GLU A 22 -11.45 7.59 -7.29
N THR A 23 -11.68 6.31 -7.54
CA THR A 23 -12.23 5.81 -8.81
C THR A 23 -13.77 5.88 -8.89
N ARG A 24 -14.44 6.05 -7.76
CA ARG A 24 -15.90 6.17 -7.69
C ARG A 24 -16.31 7.63 -7.71
N LYS A 25 -16.86 8.07 -8.83
CA LYS A 25 -17.27 9.46 -9.07
C LYS A 25 -18.17 10.01 -7.96
N GLU A 26 -19.12 9.21 -7.50
CA GLU A 26 -20.06 9.61 -6.45
C GLU A 26 -19.37 9.94 -5.11
N LEU A 27 -18.26 9.23 -4.79
CA LEU A 27 -17.49 9.49 -3.58
C LEU A 27 -16.59 10.72 -3.74
N VAL A 28 -16.10 10.97 -4.93
CA VAL A 28 -15.39 12.22 -5.26
C VAL A 28 -16.29 13.42 -5.03
N GLU A 29 -17.51 13.41 -5.58
CA GLU A 29 -18.46 14.52 -5.44
C GLU A 29 -18.88 14.71 -3.97
N LYS A 30 -19.23 13.64 -3.26
CA LYS A 30 -19.53 13.72 -1.81
C LYS A 30 -18.36 14.30 -1.01
N SER A 31 -17.13 13.95 -1.36
CA SER A 31 -15.94 14.47 -0.67
C SER A 31 -15.71 15.95 -0.97
N LYS A 32 -15.92 16.38 -2.20
CA LYS A 32 -15.87 17.80 -2.57
C LYS A 32 -16.90 18.62 -1.80
N ASP A 33 -18.15 18.17 -1.80
CA ASP A 33 -19.25 18.84 -1.09
C ASP A 33 -18.97 18.94 0.42
N LEU A 34 -18.41 17.88 1.00
CA LEU A 34 -18.04 17.88 2.41
C LEU A 34 -16.91 18.88 2.69
N ALA A 35 -15.88 18.92 1.84
CA ALA A 35 -14.78 19.88 1.98
C ALA A 35 -15.26 21.33 1.92
N ILE A 36 -16.18 21.64 0.98
CA ILE A 36 -16.79 22.96 0.84
C ILE A 36 -17.57 23.31 2.11
N ARG A 37 -18.44 22.40 2.59
CA ARG A 37 -19.24 22.65 3.81
C ARG A 37 -18.41 22.87 5.08
N LEU A 38 -17.20 22.24 5.15
CA LEU A 38 -16.29 22.40 6.27
C LEU A 38 -15.33 23.59 6.12
N GLY A 39 -15.36 24.27 4.97
CA GLY A 39 -14.44 25.37 4.66
C GLY A 39 -12.97 24.90 4.49
N PHE A 40 -12.79 23.67 3.98
CA PHE A 40 -11.46 23.08 3.75
C PHE A 40 -10.99 23.40 2.33
N ASP A 41 -10.64 24.63 2.09
CA ASP A 41 -10.29 25.24 0.80
C ASP A 41 -9.05 24.66 0.12
N ARG A 42 -8.16 24.00 0.88
CA ARG A 42 -6.94 23.36 0.38
C ARG A 42 -7.05 21.84 0.29
N MET A 43 -8.29 21.33 0.22
CA MET A 43 -8.58 19.94 -0.13
C MET A 43 -9.14 19.86 -1.55
N SER A 44 -8.59 18.96 -2.34
CA SER A 44 -9.12 18.67 -3.68
C SER A 44 -9.34 17.16 -3.84
N PHE A 45 -10.28 16.80 -4.72
CA PHE A 45 -10.62 15.39 -4.97
C PHE A 45 -10.74 15.17 -6.47
N HIS A 46 -10.09 14.14 -6.97
CA HIS A 46 -10.04 13.81 -8.39
C HIS A 46 -10.57 12.40 -8.66
N HIS A 47 -11.42 12.30 -9.67
CA HIS A 47 -11.91 11.03 -10.18
C HIS A 47 -10.86 10.47 -11.13
N LEU A 48 -9.93 9.71 -10.59
CA LEU A 48 -8.79 9.12 -11.30
C LEU A 48 -8.49 7.74 -10.70
N THR A 49 -7.96 6.86 -11.53
CA THR A 49 -7.19 5.71 -11.04
C THR A 49 -5.83 6.18 -10.51
N VAL A 50 -5.17 5.36 -9.70
CA VAL A 50 -3.82 5.67 -9.22
C VAL A 50 -2.82 5.74 -10.39
N GLU A 51 -2.99 4.90 -11.42
CA GLU A 51 -2.16 4.93 -12.62
C GLU A 51 -2.32 6.26 -13.39
N GLU A 52 -3.56 6.70 -13.65
CA GLU A 52 -3.83 7.99 -14.28
C GLU A 52 -3.27 9.15 -13.46
N SER A 53 -3.38 9.08 -12.13
CA SER A 53 -2.88 10.10 -11.22
C SER A 53 -1.36 10.28 -11.30
N SER A 54 -0.61 9.21 -11.56
CA SER A 54 0.85 9.25 -11.69
C SER A 54 1.32 10.12 -12.86
N ARG A 55 0.49 10.20 -13.92
CA ARG A 55 0.77 10.95 -15.16
C ARG A 55 0.00 12.28 -15.25
N SER A 56 -0.88 12.54 -14.30
CA SER A 56 -1.77 13.70 -14.34
C SER A 56 -1.05 14.98 -13.96
N SER A 57 -1.24 16.05 -14.76
CA SER A 57 -0.80 17.40 -14.44
C SER A 57 -1.62 18.06 -13.31
N LEU A 58 -2.72 17.43 -12.88
CA LEU A 58 -3.53 17.91 -11.76
C LEU A 58 -2.85 17.69 -10.39
N LEU A 59 -1.80 16.84 -10.34
CA LEU A 59 -1.05 16.58 -9.14
C LEU A 59 0.36 17.16 -9.25
N PRO A 60 0.92 17.64 -8.13
CA PRO A 60 2.29 18.13 -8.12
C PRO A 60 3.28 17.00 -8.44
N ASP A 61 4.42 17.39 -9.02
CA ASP A 61 5.49 16.43 -9.34
C ASP A 61 6.10 15.80 -8.10
N LYS A 62 6.13 16.54 -7.00
CA LYS A 62 6.63 16.06 -5.72
C LYS A 62 5.47 15.98 -4.71
N ILE A 63 5.37 14.84 -4.07
CA ILE A 63 4.42 14.57 -2.99
C ILE A 63 5.19 14.36 -1.70
N ASP A 64 4.79 15.01 -0.61
CA ASP A 64 5.45 14.83 0.68
C ASP A 64 4.99 13.53 1.35
N ILE A 65 3.69 13.26 1.37
CA ILE A 65 3.11 12.11 2.05
C ILE A 65 2.07 11.43 1.16
N VAL A 66 2.20 10.12 0.98
CA VAL A 66 1.16 9.26 0.42
C VAL A 66 0.54 8.45 1.54
N THR A 67 -0.78 8.45 1.62
CA THR A 67 -1.53 7.61 2.58
C THR A 67 -2.49 6.70 1.84
N ALA A 68 -2.49 5.41 2.17
CA ALA A 68 -3.45 4.43 1.67
C ALA A 68 -4.02 3.63 2.84
N LEU A 69 -5.25 3.96 3.23
CA LEU A 69 -5.99 3.26 4.27
C LEU A 69 -7.13 2.50 3.63
N HIS A 70 -7.24 1.22 3.95
CA HIS A 70 -8.26 0.34 3.38
C HIS A 70 -8.26 0.31 1.84
N ALA A 71 -7.09 0.55 1.23
CA ALA A 71 -6.86 0.27 -0.18
C ALA A 71 -6.77 -1.26 -0.33
N CYS A 72 -7.88 -1.87 -0.75
CA CYS A 72 -7.97 -3.32 -0.81
C CYS A 72 -7.13 -3.90 -1.95
N ASP A 73 -6.55 -5.07 -1.70
CA ASP A 73 -5.81 -5.89 -2.65
C ASP A 73 -4.71 -5.09 -3.37
N THR A 74 -4.74 -5.00 -4.68
CA THR A 74 -3.73 -4.35 -5.51
C THR A 74 -3.70 -2.82 -5.41
N ALA A 75 -4.75 -2.19 -4.89
CA ALA A 75 -4.78 -0.73 -4.74
C ALA A 75 -3.72 -0.19 -3.76
N THR A 76 -3.28 -0.99 -2.78
CA THR A 76 -2.14 -0.65 -1.93
C THR A 76 -0.83 -0.64 -2.75
N ASP A 77 -0.65 -1.61 -3.66
CA ASP A 77 0.52 -1.70 -4.53
C ASP A 77 0.57 -0.54 -5.52
N ASP A 78 -0.60 -0.14 -6.05
CA ASP A 78 -0.71 1.04 -6.91
C ASP A 78 -0.34 2.32 -6.14
N ALA A 79 -0.77 2.46 -4.87
CA ALA A 79 -0.37 3.59 -4.02
C ALA A 79 1.13 3.60 -3.74
N ILE A 80 1.76 2.44 -3.53
CA ILE A 80 3.22 2.32 -3.40
C ILE A 80 3.90 2.77 -4.69
N ARG A 81 3.47 2.25 -5.84
CA ARG A 81 4.02 2.61 -7.15
C ARG A 81 3.90 4.12 -7.41
N PHE A 82 2.75 4.71 -7.09
CA PHE A 82 2.56 6.16 -7.16
C PHE A 82 3.57 6.89 -6.27
N GLY A 83 3.71 6.48 -5.01
CA GLY A 83 4.65 7.08 -4.07
C GLY A 83 6.10 6.97 -4.52
N LEU A 84 6.51 5.83 -5.10
CA LEU A 84 7.84 5.62 -5.69
C LEU A 84 8.07 6.55 -6.88
N THR A 85 7.11 6.64 -7.81
CA THR A 85 7.17 7.50 -8.99
C THR A 85 7.29 8.98 -8.61
N LYS A 86 6.52 9.44 -7.62
CA LYS A 86 6.54 10.82 -7.13
C LYS A 86 7.63 11.09 -6.08
N LYS A 87 8.45 10.09 -5.75
CA LYS A 87 9.52 10.16 -4.73
C LYS A 87 9.00 10.73 -3.41
N ALA A 88 7.85 10.22 -2.95
CA ALA A 88 7.20 10.68 -1.74
C ALA A 88 8.16 10.60 -0.54
N SER A 89 8.20 11.65 0.28
CA SER A 89 9.07 11.65 1.47
C SER A 89 8.63 10.62 2.51
N PHE A 90 7.31 10.38 2.59
CA PHE A 90 6.71 9.38 3.48
C PHE A 90 5.58 8.63 2.78
N MET A 91 5.44 7.35 3.13
CA MET A 91 4.24 6.57 2.82
C MET A 91 3.70 5.96 4.10
N VAL A 92 2.38 6.02 4.30
CA VAL A 92 1.67 5.49 5.46
C VAL A 92 0.55 4.60 4.95
N LEU A 93 0.73 3.29 5.07
CA LEU A 93 -0.11 2.29 4.43
C LEU A 93 -0.73 1.39 5.50
N VAL A 94 -2.03 1.15 5.40
CA VAL A 94 -2.76 0.19 6.23
C VAL A 94 -3.46 -0.80 5.31
N PRO A 95 -2.76 -1.85 4.88
CA PRO A 95 -3.32 -2.88 4.03
C PRO A 95 -4.37 -3.70 4.79
N CYS A 96 -5.54 -3.90 4.20
CA CYS A 96 -6.64 -4.60 4.88
C CYS A 96 -7.02 -5.94 4.25
N CYS A 97 -6.93 -6.08 2.94
CA CYS A 97 -7.29 -7.28 2.21
C CYS A 97 -6.26 -7.53 1.10
N GLN A 98 -5.67 -8.70 1.08
CA GLN A 98 -4.72 -9.13 0.05
C GLN A 98 -5.12 -10.54 -0.41
N ALA A 99 -5.62 -10.64 -1.63
CA ALA A 99 -6.11 -11.91 -2.18
C ALA A 99 -5.19 -12.46 -3.29
N GLU A 100 -4.51 -11.59 -4.03
CA GLU A 100 -3.75 -11.93 -5.23
C GLU A 100 -2.66 -12.98 -4.94
N VAL A 101 -1.79 -12.74 -3.96
CA VAL A 101 -0.74 -13.70 -3.59
C VAL A 101 -1.34 -15.03 -3.10
N ALA A 102 -2.38 -14.98 -2.27
CA ALA A 102 -3.04 -16.20 -1.78
C ALA A 102 -3.69 -17.01 -2.93
N GLU A 103 -4.21 -16.34 -3.96
CA GLU A 103 -4.76 -16.99 -5.14
C GLU A 103 -3.66 -17.67 -5.97
N HIS A 104 -2.54 -16.98 -6.20
CA HIS A 104 -1.39 -17.57 -6.88
C HIS A 104 -0.82 -18.76 -6.10
N LEU A 105 -0.67 -18.67 -4.79
CA LEU A 105 -0.21 -19.77 -3.94
C LEU A 105 -1.12 -21.01 -4.02
N ARG A 106 -2.44 -20.80 -4.12
CA ARG A 106 -3.40 -21.93 -4.32
C ARG A 106 -3.27 -22.55 -5.68
N ARG A 107 -3.01 -21.76 -6.73
CA ARG A 107 -2.88 -22.24 -8.10
C ARG A 107 -1.55 -22.95 -8.33
N SER A 108 -0.47 -22.38 -7.82
CA SER A 108 0.87 -22.91 -8.05
C SER A 108 1.11 -24.22 -7.32
N LYS A 109 0.31 -24.56 -6.26
CA LYS A 109 0.53 -25.69 -5.33
C LYS A 109 2.03 -25.99 -5.29
N SER A 110 2.79 -25.00 -4.80
CA SER A 110 4.24 -24.98 -4.91
C SER A 110 4.82 -26.37 -4.68
N GLU A 111 5.31 -27.00 -5.74
CA GLU A 111 5.85 -28.35 -5.67
C GLU A 111 6.98 -28.43 -4.64
N SER A 112 7.70 -27.34 -4.42
CA SER A 112 8.74 -27.24 -3.42
C SER A 112 8.18 -27.28 -2.00
N LEU A 113 7.14 -26.51 -1.70
CA LEU A 113 6.50 -26.48 -0.38
C LEU A 113 5.57 -27.67 -0.15
N ALA A 114 4.96 -28.24 -1.21
CA ALA A 114 4.12 -29.44 -1.10
C ALA A 114 4.87 -30.67 -0.55
N ARG A 115 6.20 -30.68 -0.66
CA ARG A 115 7.05 -31.77 -0.13
C ARG A 115 7.56 -31.50 1.28
N THR A 116 7.19 -30.39 1.90
CA THR A 116 7.59 -30.03 3.26
C THR A 116 6.40 -30.09 4.21
N ALA A 117 6.67 -30.08 5.52
CA ALA A 117 5.62 -29.97 6.55
C ALA A 117 4.79 -28.69 6.43
N LEU A 118 5.31 -27.64 5.75
CA LEU A 118 4.60 -26.40 5.50
C LEU A 118 3.42 -26.56 4.53
N SER A 119 3.31 -27.71 3.84
CA SER A 119 2.14 -28.06 3.01
C SER A 119 0.83 -28.02 3.81
N GLU A 120 0.88 -28.18 5.13
CA GLU A 120 -0.29 -28.06 6.01
C GLU A 120 -0.93 -26.66 5.99
N ILE A 121 -0.18 -25.61 5.62
CA ILE A 121 -0.72 -24.25 5.45
C ILE A 121 -1.79 -24.21 4.34
N TRP A 122 -1.61 -25.03 3.30
CA TRP A 122 -2.54 -25.09 2.16
C TRP A 122 -3.78 -25.92 2.40
N ARG A 123 -3.80 -26.66 3.49
CA ARG A 123 -4.93 -27.56 3.81
C ARG A 123 -6.24 -26.83 4.06
N HIS A 124 -6.14 -25.62 4.62
CA HIS A 124 -7.29 -24.79 4.95
C HIS A 124 -7.23 -23.44 4.23
N PRO A 125 -8.30 -23.00 3.53
CA PRO A 125 -8.33 -21.74 2.78
C PRO A 125 -7.99 -20.51 3.65
N ILE A 126 -8.36 -20.53 4.93
CA ILE A 126 -8.07 -19.44 5.84
C ILE A 126 -6.56 -19.29 6.08
N HIS A 127 -5.84 -20.40 6.28
CA HIS A 127 -4.40 -20.37 6.50
C HIS A 127 -3.66 -19.87 5.25
N THR A 128 -4.06 -20.34 4.06
CA THR A 128 -3.47 -19.87 2.79
C THR A 128 -3.70 -18.37 2.61
N ARG A 129 -4.90 -17.87 2.94
CA ARG A 129 -5.22 -16.44 2.84
C ARG A 129 -4.37 -15.61 3.79
N GLU A 130 -4.25 -16.01 5.05
CA GLU A 130 -3.48 -15.25 6.03
C GLU A 130 -1.97 -15.28 5.70
N PHE A 131 -1.45 -16.44 5.26
CA PHE A 131 -0.07 -16.56 4.80
C PHE A 131 0.18 -15.69 3.56
N GLY A 132 -0.72 -15.71 2.56
CA GLY A 132 -0.63 -14.86 1.38
C GLY A 132 -0.66 -13.37 1.73
N SER A 133 -1.48 -12.98 2.71
CA SER A 133 -1.53 -11.61 3.22
C SER A 133 -0.20 -11.18 3.84
N LEU A 134 0.37 -12.03 4.70
CA LEU A 134 1.68 -11.79 5.31
C LEU A 134 2.78 -11.66 4.26
N VAL A 135 2.85 -12.60 3.32
CA VAL A 135 3.84 -12.57 2.22
C VAL A 135 3.72 -11.29 1.40
N THR A 136 2.49 -10.88 1.07
CA THR A 136 2.25 -9.63 0.32
C THR A 136 2.87 -8.43 1.03
N ASN A 137 2.67 -8.31 2.34
CA ASN A 137 3.21 -7.18 3.10
C ASN A 137 4.73 -7.23 3.23
N VAL A 138 5.31 -8.43 3.35
CA VAL A 138 6.78 -8.61 3.32
C VAL A 138 7.35 -8.17 1.98
N LEU A 139 6.73 -8.56 0.85
CA LEU A 139 7.17 -8.15 -0.49
C LEU A 139 7.07 -6.62 -0.68
N ARG A 140 6.00 -5.97 -0.20
CA ARG A 140 5.84 -4.50 -0.18
C ARG A 140 6.96 -3.81 0.61
N CYS A 141 7.28 -4.33 1.78
CA CYS A 141 8.39 -3.80 2.58
C CYS A 141 9.73 -3.91 1.85
N LEU A 142 10.02 -5.05 1.25
CA LEU A 142 11.25 -5.26 0.47
C LEU A 142 11.31 -4.36 -0.77
N GLN A 143 10.19 -4.16 -1.49
CA GLN A 143 10.09 -3.22 -2.60
C GLN A 143 10.45 -1.79 -2.15
N LEU A 144 9.88 -1.33 -1.04
CA LEU A 144 10.16 -0.01 -0.48
C LEU A 144 11.63 0.12 -0.06
N GLU A 145 12.19 -0.88 0.63
CA GLU A 145 13.60 -0.91 1.02
C GLU A 145 14.54 -0.90 -0.19
N ALA A 146 14.23 -1.65 -1.26
CA ALA A 146 14.99 -1.66 -2.50
C ALA A 146 15.00 -0.29 -3.18
N ASN A 147 13.92 0.51 -3.01
CA ASN A 147 13.77 1.84 -3.57
C ASN A 147 14.24 2.97 -2.62
N GLY A 148 15.01 2.66 -1.59
CA GLY A 148 15.68 3.64 -0.74
C GLY A 148 14.86 4.16 0.43
N TYR A 149 13.78 3.46 0.80
CA TYR A 149 12.99 3.78 1.97
C TYR A 149 13.46 2.99 3.20
N GLN A 150 13.45 3.65 4.33
CA GLN A 150 13.50 3.00 5.63
C GLN A 150 12.08 2.62 6.01
N VAL A 151 11.83 1.33 6.24
CA VAL A 151 10.51 0.79 6.55
C VAL A 151 10.40 0.44 8.02
N THR A 152 9.27 0.78 8.62
CA THR A 152 8.85 0.34 9.95
C THR A 152 7.47 -0.29 9.83
N VAL A 153 7.31 -1.47 10.39
CA VAL A 153 6.03 -2.18 10.49
C VAL A 153 5.62 -2.22 11.95
N THR A 154 4.38 -1.83 12.21
CA THR A 154 3.80 -1.83 13.57
C THR A 154 2.30 -2.07 13.50
N GLU A 155 1.64 -2.12 14.65
CA GLU A 155 0.20 -2.16 14.74
C GLU A 155 -0.41 -0.76 14.75
N LEU A 156 -1.53 -0.58 14.04
CA LEU A 156 -2.31 0.66 14.07
C LEU A 156 -3.16 0.75 15.36
N VAL A 157 -3.73 -0.38 15.76
CA VAL A 157 -4.52 -0.57 16.99
C VAL A 157 -4.14 -1.91 17.60
N GLY A 158 -4.49 -2.16 18.85
CA GLY A 158 -4.27 -3.46 19.47
C GLY A 158 -4.96 -4.59 18.69
N TRP A 159 -4.34 -5.77 18.65
CA TRP A 159 -4.84 -6.94 17.92
C TRP A 159 -6.24 -7.40 18.42
N GLU A 160 -6.60 -7.05 19.65
CA GLU A 160 -7.92 -7.28 20.23
C GLU A 160 -9.04 -6.49 19.53
N HIS A 161 -8.70 -5.43 18.81
CA HIS A 161 -9.64 -4.61 18.07
C HIS A 161 -9.71 -4.97 16.58
N SER A 162 -8.63 -5.44 16.00
CA SER A 162 -8.59 -5.86 14.60
C SER A 162 -7.41 -6.77 14.32
N MET A 163 -7.67 -7.90 13.70
CA MET A 163 -6.61 -8.79 13.18
C MET A 163 -5.90 -8.19 11.95
N LYS A 164 -6.52 -7.21 11.28
CA LYS A 164 -5.96 -6.53 10.09
C LYS A 164 -5.64 -5.09 10.45
N ASN A 165 -4.61 -4.93 11.23
CA ASN A 165 -4.19 -3.67 11.82
C ASN A 165 -2.72 -3.32 11.51
N GLU A 166 -2.10 -4.02 10.58
CA GLU A 166 -0.71 -3.76 10.19
C GLU A 166 -0.58 -2.37 9.58
N LEU A 167 0.36 -1.60 10.12
CA LEU A 167 0.73 -0.27 9.67
C LEU A 167 2.16 -0.30 9.13
N ILE A 168 2.30 -0.01 7.84
CA ILE A 168 3.58 0.13 7.16
C ILE A 168 3.88 1.63 7.03
N VAL A 169 4.95 2.08 7.68
CA VAL A 169 5.46 3.45 7.57
C VAL A 169 6.80 3.40 6.84
N ALA A 170 6.87 4.07 5.69
CA ALA A 170 8.09 4.14 4.90
C ALA A 170 8.57 5.60 4.79
N ARG A 171 9.82 5.85 5.13
CA ARG A 171 10.48 7.16 5.03
C ARG A 171 11.58 7.10 3.98
N TYR A 172 11.54 8.00 3.01
CA TYR A 172 12.58 8.09 1.99
C TYR A 172 13.91 8.55 2.59
N LYS A 173 14.96 7.78 2.38
CA LYS A 173 16.32 8.05 2.86
C LYS A 173 17.35 8.12 1.73
N ASN A 174 16.91 7.84 0.49
CA ASN A 174 17.80 7.69 -0.65
C ASN A 174 18.96 6.69 -0.40
N SER A 175 18.65 5.64 0.36
CA SER A 175 19.62 4.61 0.75
C SER A 175 19.00 3.24 0.54
N PRO A 176 19.03 2.70 -0.68
CA PRO A 176 18.54 1.36 -0.95
C PRO A 176 19.23 0.33 -0.08
N ARG A 177 18.42 -0.54 0.54
CA ARG A 177 18.95 -1.62 1.36
C ARG A 177 19.60 -2.67 0.48
N LYS A 178 20.88 -2.93 0.73
CA LYS A 178 21.62 -3.94 0.00
C LYS A 178 20.89 -5.29 0.05
N ASN A 179 20.76 -5.93 -1.12
CA ASN A 179 20.10 -7.23 -1.30
C ASN A 179 18.59 -7.25 -1.01
N ALA A 180 17.90 -6.11 -0.87
CA ALA A 180 16.43 -6.13 -0.67
C ALA A 180 15.72 -6.69 -1.91
N GLN A 181 16.16 -6.28 -3.11
CA GLN A 181 15.62 -6.81 -4.37
C GLN A 181 15.92 -8.31 -4.53
N ASP A 182 17.13 -8.74 -4.22
CA ASP A 182 17.51 -10.17 -4.33
C ASP A 182 16.64 -11.03 -3.40
N ARG A 183 16.40 -10.54 -2.18
CA ARG A 183 15.53 -11.24 -1.21
C ARG A 183 14.08 -11.31 -1.67
N LEU A 184 13.58 -10.24 -2.28
CA LEU A 184 12.26 -10.22 -2.89
C LEU A 184 12.16 -11.27 -3.99
N ASP A 185 13.13 -11.30 -4.91
CA ASP A 185 13.18 -12.26 -6.01
C ASP A 185 13.26 -13.70 -5.51
N VAL A 186 14.06 -13.96 -4.47
CA VAL A 186 14.16 -15.30 -3.83
C VAL A 186 12.81 -15.74 -3.25
N ILE A 187 12.10 -14.86 -2.54
CA ILE A 187 10.77 -15.19 -2.00
C ILE A 187 9.78 -15.54 -3.12
N LEU A 188 9.77 -14.76 -4.20
CA LEU A 188 8.90 -15.03 -5.35
C LEU A 188 9.20 -16.40 -5.97
N GLN A 189 10.49 -16.73 -6.11
CA GLN A 189 10.94 -18.01 -6.66
C GLN A 189 10.61 -19.19 -5.74
N GLU A 190 10.94 -19.11 -4.45
CA GLU A 190 10.69 -20.18 -3.48
C GLU A 190 9.19 -20.50 -3.33
N LEU A 191 8.34 -19.48 -3.47
CA LEU A 191 6.90 -19.63 -3.42
C LEU A 191 6.26 -19.94 -4.79
N ASN A 192 7.06 -20.00 -5.87
CA ASN A 192 6.61 -20.22 -7.25
C ASN A 192 5.50 -19.24 -7.67
N ILE A 193 5.74 -17.94 -7.39
CA ILE A 193 4.84 -16.82 -7.69
C ILE A 193 5.54 -15.71 -8.47
N GLU A 194 6.56 -16.04 -9.28
CA GLU A 194 7.34 -15.10 -10.09
C GLU A 194 6.48 -14.30 -11.07
N ALA A 195 5.31 -14.82 -11.43
CA ALA A 195 4.32 -14.08 -12.23
C ALA A 195 3.92 -12.72 -11.60
N LEU A 196 4.10 -12.58 -10.27
CA LEU A 196 3.83 -11.34 -9.55
C LEU A 196 5.02 -10.39 -9.50
N LYS A 197 6.16 -10.70 -10.11
CA LYS A 197 7.36 -9.87 -10.06
C LYS A 197 7.10 -8.42 -10.48
N THR A 198 6.32 -8.21 -11.54
CA THR A 198 5.98 -6.85 -12.02
C THR A 198 5.09 -6.06 -11.05
N ARG A 199 4.45 -6.73 -10.09
CA ARG A 199 3.66 -6.09 -9.04
C ARG A 199 4.56 -5.40 -8.02
N PHE A 200 5.71 -6.00 -7.72
CA PHE A 200 6.62 -5.59 -6.66
C PHE A 200 7.98 -5.05 -7.19
N SER A 201 8.04 -4.68 -8.47
CA SER A 201 9.24 -4.08 -9.11
C SER A 201 9.14 -2.55 -9.17
#